data_8f730a082b371afc26d789ff183951fa
#
_entry.id   8f730a082b371afc26d789ff183951fa
#
_cell.length_a   1.000
_cell.length_b   1.000
_cell.length_c   1.000
_cell.angle_alpha   90.00
_cell.angle_beta   90.00
_cell.angle_gamma   90.00
#
_symmetry.space_group_name_H-M   'P 1'
#
loop_
_entity.id
_entity.type
_entity.pdbx_description
1 polymer ?
#
loop_
_entity_poly.entity_id
_entity_poly.type
_entity_poly.pdbx_seq_one_letter_code
_entity_poly.pdbx_strand_id
1 'polypeptide(L)'
;MDKGRIRLTGETLTLEELERIAVYGENVEVVEEAWERVRAARKLIFDLDKRGVAVYGLNRGVGWNKDKKVFAQFYDRYNRNLLRSHMIGVGPECSQEEVRAMLAVRLNGFLCGHTGVSEEIVEYYLEF
;
A
#
# COMPACT_ATOMS: atom_id res chain seq x y z
N MET A 1 19.46 18.60 -18.03
CA MET A 1 18.46 19.21 -17.14
C MET A 1 18.12 18.18 -16.10
N ASP A 2 18.43 18.48 -14.87
CA ASP A 2 18.06 17.64 -13.73
C ASP A 2 16.52 17.68 -13.67
N LYS A 3 15.88 16.59 -14.11
CA LYS A 3 14.44 16.44 -14.00
C LYS A 3 14.16 16.22 -12.51
N GLY A 4 13.67 17.27 -11.86
CA GLY A 4 13.32 17.19 -10.44
C GLY A 4 12.43 15.99 -10.20
N ARG A 5 12.65 15.28 -9.10
CA ARG A 5 11.83 14.14 -8.70
C ARG A 5 10.40 14.61 -8.38
N ILE A 6 9.40 13.82 -8.77
CA ILE A 6 8.01 14.08 -8.39
C ILE A 6 7.86 13.76 -6.90
N ARG A 7 7.38 14.74 -6.13
CA ARG A 7 7.22 14.61 -4.68
C ARG A 7 5.83 14.06 -4.33
N LEU A 8 5.80 12.84 -3.84
CA LEU A 8 4.57 12.18 -3.41
C LEU A 8 4.24 12.55 -1.96
N THR A 9 3.10 13.19 -1.78
CA THR A 9 2.59 13.61 -0.47
C THR A 9 1.48 12.72 0.07
N GLY A 10 0.88 11.88 -0.78
CA GLY A 10 -0.37 11.17 -0.49
C GLY A 10 -1.63 11.95 -0.83
N GLU A 11 -1.54 13.26 -1.06
CA GLU A 11 -2.71 14.15 -1.19
C GLU A 11 -2.77 14.92 -2.52
N THR A 12 -1.62 15.15 -3.15
CA THR A 12 -1.50 16.13 -4.24
C THR A 12 -1.12 15.56 -5.59
N LEU A 13 -1.09 14.23 -5.77
CA LEU A 13 -0.76 13.61 -7.06
C LEU A 13 -1.77 14.03 -8.13
N THR A 14 -1.28 14.73 -9.17
CA THR A 14 -2.07 15.16 -10.32
C THR A 14 -2.04 14.14 -11.46
N LEU A 15 -2.95 14.28 -12.43
CA LEU A 15 -2.96 13.42 -13.62
C LEU A 15 -1.71 13.64 -14.48
N GLU A 16 -1.20 14.87 -14.58
CA GLU A 16 0.04 15.19 -15.31
C GLU A 16 1.26 14.53 -14.64
N GLU A 17 1.34 14.55 -13.32
CA GLU A 17 2.40 13.86 -12.59
C GLU A 17 2.30 12.35 -12.76
N LEU A 18 1.09 11.79 -12.71
CA LEU A 18 0.87 10.37 -12.95
C LEU A 18 1.31 9.95 -14.36
N GLU A 19 1.00 10.75 -15.39
CA GLU A 19 1.47 10.51 -16.75
C GLU A 19 3.01 10.55 -16.83
N ARG A 20 3.63 11.52 -16.17
CA ARG A 20 5.10 11.64 -16.12
C ARG A 20 5.76 10.42 -15.46
N ILE A 21 5.16 9.87 -14.41
CA ILE A 21 5.63 8.64 -13.77
C ILE A 21 5.40 7.43 -14.69
N ALA A 22 4.18 7.25 -15.16
CA ALA A 22 3.77 6.04 -15.86
C ALA A 22 4.38 5.93 -17.26
N VAL A 23 4.30 6.99 -18.05
CA VAL A 23 4.72 6.99 -19.47
C VAL A 23 6.18 7.35 -19.61
N TYR A 24 6.64 8.38 -18.92
CA TYR A 24 8.01 8.91 -19.09
C TYR A 24 9.00 8.35 -18.08
N GLY A 25 8.56 7.54 -17.11
CA GLY A 25 9.42 6.90 -16.11
C GLY A 25 10.15 7.91 -15.21
N GLU A 26 9.47 9.01 -14.88
CA GLU A 26 10.08 10.04 -14.03
C GLU A 26 10.17 9.54 -12.59
N ASN A 27 11.34 9.77 -11.96
CA ASN A 27 11.59 9.32 -10.60
C ASN A 27 10.70 10.05 -9.58
N VAL A 28 10.33 9.33 -8.54
CA VAL A 28 9.53 9.83 -7.42
C VAL A 28 10.34 9.90 -6.13
N GLU A 29 9.92 10.74 -5.21
CA GLU A 29 10.38 10.75 -3.82
C GLU A 29 9.19 10.96 -2.89
N VAL A 30 9.25 10.39 -1.71
CA VAL A 30 8.22 10.54 -0.68
C VAL A 30 8.66 11.60 0.31
N VAL A 31 7.78 12.54 0.61
CA VAL A 31 8.03 13.58 1.62
C VAL A 31 8.01 12.99 3.03
N GLU A 32 8.80 13.55 3.96
CA GLU A 32 8.93 13.01 5.33
C GLU A 32 7.59 13.00 6.08
N GLU A 33 6.76 13.99 5.90
CA GLU A 33 5.43 14.06 6.50
C GLU A 33 4.51 12.89 6.09
N ALA A 34 4.71 12.35 4.88
CA ALA A 34 3.99 11.15 4.43
C ALA A 34 4.51 9.88 5.10
N TRP A 35 5.83 9.76 5.29
CA TRP A 35 6.44 8.67 6.07
C TRP A 35 5.95 8.68 7.52
N GLU A 36 5.87 9.85 8.15
CA GLU A 36 5.32 9.98 9.50
C GLU A 36 3.88 9.46 9.59
N ARG A 37 3.02 9.77 8.61
CA ARG A 37 1.65 9.25 8.56
C ARG A 37 1.61 7.73 8.40
N VAL A 38 2.44 7.15 7.55
CA VAL A 38 2.55 5.69 7.37
C VAL A 38 2.94 5.02 8.68
N ARG A 39 3.98 5.53 9.37
CA ARG A 39 4.43 5.03 10.67
C ARG A 39 3.35 5.14 11.75
N ALA A 40 2.66 6.27 11.81
CA ALA A 40 1.59 6.51 12.77
C ALA A 40 0.41 5.55 12.56
N ALA A 41 -0.02 5.36 11.31
CA ALA A 41 -1.08 4.41 10.96
C ALA A 41 -0.69 2.97 11.29
N ARG A 42 0.55 2.58 10.99
CA ARG A 42 1.08 1.24 11.33
C ARG A 42 1.07 0.99 12.82
N LYS A 43 1.54 1.96 13.60
CA LYS A 43 1.53 1.89 15.07
C LYS A 43 0.11 1.76 15.60
N LEU A 44 -0.82 2.57 15.08
CA LEU A 44 -2.21 2.58 15.53
C LEU A 44 -2.89 1.21 15.39
N ILE A 45 -2.74 0.51 14.26
CA ILE A 45 -3.40 -0.78 14.06
C ILE A 45 -2.92 -1.83 15.05
N PHE A 46 -1.63 -1.84 15.42
CA PHE A 46 -1.10 -2.76 16.42
C PHE A 46 -1.47 -2.36 17.86
N ASP A 47 -1.59 -1.08 18.14
CA ASP A 47 -2.07 -0.61 19.44
C ASP A 47 -3.56 -0.97 19.63
N LEU A 48 -4.37 -0.90 18.58
CA LEU A 48 -5.76 -1.38 18.58
C LEU A 48 -5.84 -2.90 18.79
N ASP A 49 -4.99 -3.66 18.11
CA ASP A 49 -4.93 -5.12 18.26
C ASP A 49 -4.59 -5.53 19.71
N LYS A 50 -3.56 -4.92 20.30
CA LYS A 50 -3.19 -5.14 21.72
C LYS A 50 -4.33 -4.82 22.69
N ARG A 51 -5.16 -3.86 22.37
CA ARG A 51 -6.34 -3.49 23.14
C ARG A 51 -7.55 -4.38 22.89
N GLY A 52 -7.43 -5.37 22.01
CA GLY A 52 -8.50 -6.29 21.62
C GLY A 52 -9.59 -5.69 20.74
N VAL A 53 -9.33 -4.49 20.17
CA VAL A 53 -10.25 -3.86 19.23
C VAL A 53 -10.25 -4.63 17.91
N ALA A 54 -11.44 -4.86 17.35
CA ALA A 54 -11.57 -5.55 16.08
C ALA A 54 -11.02 -4.71 14.93
N VAL A 55 -10.02 -5.24 14.22
CA VAL A 55 -9.41 -4.60 13.05
C VAL A 55 -9.58 -5.53 11.85
N TYR A 56 -10.35 -5.09 10.87
CA TYR A 56 -10.61 -5.83 9.64
C TYR A 56 -9.32 -6.16 8.89
N GLY A 57 -9.17 -7.40 8.47
CA GLY A 57 -7.97 -7.85 7.75
C GLY A 57 -6.71 -8.03 8.61
N LEU A 58 -6.74 -7.71 9.89
CA LEU A 58 -5.65 -7.97 10.83
C LEU A 58 -6.05 -9.08 11.82
N ASN A 59 -6.86 -8.75 12.84
CA ASN A 59 -7.32 -9.70 13.85
C ASN A 59 -8.76 -10.19 13.61
N ARG A 60 -9.31 -9.81 12.48
CA ARG A 60 -10.57 -10.32 11.90
C ARG A 60 -10.32 -10.78 10.46
N GLY A 61 -11.14 -11.71 10.01
CA GLY A 61 -11.13 -12.16 8.63
C GLY A 61 -11.54 -11.06 7.64
N VAL A 62 -11.59 -11.41 6.36
CA VAL A 62 -12.03 -10.52 5.28
C VAL A 62 -13.28 -11.08 4.59
N GLY A 63 -14.03 -10.20 3.94
CA GLY A 63 -15.26 -10.57 3.22
C GLY A 63 -16.26 -11.29 4.14
N TRP A 64 -16.74 -12.45 3.71
CA TRP A 64 -17.70 -13.27 4.48
C TRP A 64 -17.18 -13.67 5.88
N ASN A 65 -15.85 -13.72 6.07
CA ASN A 65 -15.22 -14.07 7.33
C ASN A 65 -14.87 -12.86 8.22
N LYS A 66 -15.36 -11.66 7.92
CA LYS A 66 -15.03 -10.40 8.62
C LYS A 66 -15.25 -10.43 10.13
N ASP A 67 -16.19 -11.24 10.61
CA ASP A 67 -16.52 -11.35 12.04
C ASP A 67 -15.73 -12.46 12.75
N LYS A 68 -15.01 -13.32 12.00
CA LYS A 68 -14.22 -14.40 12.58
C LYS A 68 -12.89 -13.86 13.08
N LYS A 69 -12.55 -14.21 14.33
CA LYS A 69 -11.29 -13.82 14.96
C LYS A 69 -10.12 -14.57 14.32
N VAL A 70 -9.08 -13.82 13.96
CA VAL A 70 -7.76 -14.36 13.62
C VAL A 70 -6.85 -14.15 14.81
N PHE A 71 -6.27 -15.23 15.34
CA PHE A 71 -5.37 -15.16 16.50
C PHE A 71 -3.95 -14.82 16.04
N ALA A 72 -3.22 -14.04 16.84
CA ALA A 72 -1.89 -13.53 16.51
C ALA A 72 -0.90 -14.63 16.08
N GLN A 73 -0.95 -15.80 16.71
CA GLN A 73 -0.11 -16.95 16.35
C GLN A 73 -0.33 -17.50 14.93
N PHE A 74 -1.42 -17.08 14.26
CA PHE A 74 -1.76 -17.51 12.91
C PHE A 74 -1.68 -16.39 11.87
N TYR A 75 -1.27 -15.16 12.22
CA TYR A 75 -1.25 -14.02 11.30
C TYR A 75 -0.44 -14.31 10.03
N ASP A 76 0.77 -14.83 10.15
CA ASP A 76 1.61 -15.14 8.99
C ASP A 76 0.97 -16.18 8.07
N ARG A 77 0.42 -17.25 8.64
CA ARG A 77 -0.27 -18.29 7.88
C ARG A 77 -1.53 -17.75 7.21
N TYR A 78 -2.31 -16.94 7.93
CA TYR A 78 -3.52 -16.31 7.43
C TYR A 78 -3.20 -15.38 6.25
N ASN A 79 -2.24 -14.48 6.40
CA ASN A 79 -1.84 -13.53 5.36
C ASN A 79 -1.28 -14.26 4.13
N ARG A 80 -0.44 -15.26 4.31
CA ARG A 80 0.09 -16.07 3.21
C ARG A 80 -1.01 -16.78 2.43
N ASN A 81 -2.00 -17.36 3.12
CA ASN A 81 -3.13 -18.02 2.49
C ASN A 81 -4.04 -17.02 1.78
N LEU A 82 -4.25 -15.85 2.38
CA LEU A 82 -5.04 -14.78 1.78
C LEU A 82 -4.42 -14.32 0.45
N LEU A 83 -3.12 -14.03 0.44
CA LEU A 83 -2.38 -13.70 -0.79
C LEU A 83 -2.53 -14.79 -1.85
N ARG A 84 -2.25 -16.06 -1.50
CA ARG A 84 -2.36 -17.18 -2.43
C ARG A 84 -3.76 -17.37 -3.02
N SER A 85 -4.81 -17.11 -2.24
CA SER A 85 -6.19 -17.23 -2.70
C SER A 85 -6.67 -16.07 -3.59
N HIS A 86 -5.93 -14.97 -3.63
CA HIS A 86 -6.25 -13.76 -4.42
C HIS A 86 -5.28 -13.53 -5.59
N MET A 87 -4.20 -14.30 -5.68
CA MET A 87 -3.23 -14.22 -6.79
C MET A 87 -3.77 -14.93 -8.02
N ILE A 88 -4.71 -14.30 -8.71
CA ILE A 88 -5.33 -14.82 -9.94
C ILE A 88 -5.17 -13.75 -11.01
N GLY A 89 -4.53 -14.12 -12.12
CA GLY A 89 -4.46 -13.32 -13.34
C GLY A 89 -5.03 -14.11 -14.53
N VAL A 90 -5.86 -13.46 -15.33
CA VAL A 90 -6.43 -14.04 -16.56
C VAL A 90 -6.42 -12.97 -17.64
N GLY A 91 -5.99 -13.33 -18.84
CA GLY A 91 -5.95 -12.43 -19.99
C GLY A 91 -4.54 -12.02 -20.38
N PRO A 92 -4.40 -11.05 -21.30
CA PRO A 92 -3.11 -10.52 -21.69
C PRO A 92 -2.47 -9.74 -20.53
N GLU A 93 -1.14 -9.63 -20.57
CA GLU A 93 -0.38 -8.80 -19.62
C GLU A 93 -0.72 -7.33 -19.82
N CYS A 94 -0.76 -6.58 -18.73
CA CYS A 94 -0.85 -5.13 -18.77
C CYS A 94 0.43 -4.53 -19.36
N SER A 95 0.32 -3.37 -20.00
CA SER A 95 1.49 -2.62 -20.41
C SER A 95 2.30 -2.12 -19.21
N GLN A 96 3.57 -1.81 -19.43
CA GLN A 96 4.44 -1.27 -18.39
C GLN A 96 3.90 0.06 -17.84
N GLU A 97 3.31 0.89 -18.70
CA GLU A 97 2.71 2.17 -18.32
C GLU A 97 1.49 1.95 -17.43
N GLU A 98 0.61 1.01 -17.76
CA GLU A 98 -0.54 0.65 -16.92
C GLU A 98 -0.10 0.15 -15.54
N VAL A 99 0.90 -0.73 -15.48
CA VAL A 99 1.43 -1.24 -14.21
C VAL A 99 2.04 -0.12 -13.38
N ARG A 100 2.86 0.76 -13.97
CA ARG A 100 3.43 1.92 -13.27
C ARG A 100 2.35 2.87 -12.74
N ALA A 101 1.33 3.14 -13.54
CA ALA A 101 0.22 3.98 -13.11
C ALA A 101 -0.51 3.38 -11.90
N MET A 102 -0.82 2.08 -11.96
CA MET A 102 -1.46 1.38 -10.83
C MET A 102 -0.60 1.41 -9.57
N LEU A 103 0.71 1.17 -9.70
CA LEU A 103 1.64 1.19 -8.57
C LEU A 103 1.77 2.59 -7.97
N ALA A 104 1.90 3.63 -8.80
CA ALA A 104 2.00 5.02 -8.35
C ALA A 104 0.75 5.48 -7.60
N VAL A 105 -0.43 5.19 -8.12
CA VAL A 105 -1.71 5.51 -7.47
C VAL A 105 -1.84 4.75 -6.15
N ARG A 106 -1.47 3.47 -6.14
CA ARG A 106 -1.53 2.66 -4.91
C ARG A 106 -0.56 3.16 -3.86
N LEU A 107 0.68 3.48 -4.26
CA LEU A 107 1.69 4.08 -3.40
C LEU A 107 1.16 5.39 -2.79
N ASN A 108 0.64 6.30 -3.61
CA ASN A 108 0.06 7.54 -3.12
C ASN A 108 -1.06 7.30 -2.10
N GLY A 109 -1.89 6.27 -2.31
CA GLY A 109 -2.92 5.86 -1.33
C GLY A 109 -2.35 5.36 0.00
N PHE A 110 -1.19 4.68 0.02
CA PHE A 110 -0.51 4.30 1.27
C PHE A 110 -0.02 5.52 2.04
N LEU A 111 0.47 6.52 1.33
CA LEU A 111 1.01 7.75 1.89
C LEU A 111 -0.03 8.65 2.57
N CYS A 112 -1.33 8.42 2.29
CA CYS A 112 -2.41 9.05 3.06
C CYS A 112 -2.42 8.64 4.54
N GLY A 113 -1.77 7.52 4.90
CA GLY A 113 -1.71 7.05 6.28
C GLY A 113 -3.00 6.39 6.81
N HIS A 114 -3.81 5.81 5.92
CA HIS A 114 -5.09 5.17 6.31
C HIS A 114 -5.10 3.66 6.16
N THR A 115 -4.01 3.06 5.69
CA THR A 115 -3.97 1.62 5.37
C THR A 115 -3.17 0.77 6.37
N GLY A 116 -2.30 1.39 7.17
CA GLY A 116 -1.49 0.69 8.16
C GLY A 116 -0.45 -0.26 7.57
N VAL A 117 0.00 -0.03 6.34
CA VAL A 117 1.11 -0.77 5.72
C VAL A 117 2.43 -0.48 6.43
N SER A 118 3.43 -1.37 6.28
CA SER A 118 4.78 -1.11 6.77
C SER A 118 5.55 -0.16 5.83
N GLU A 119 6.59 0.50 6.34
CA GLU A 119 7.52 1.29 5.53
C GLU A 119 8.16 0.44 4.44
N GLU A 120 8.53 -0.79 4.76
CA GLU A 120 9.09 -1.76 3.81
C GLU A 120 8.19 -1.99 2.58
N ILE A 121 6.86 -2.04 2.74
CA ILE A 121 5.94 -2.14 1.60
C ILE A 121 5.97 -0.87 0.75
N VAL A 122 6.06 0.31 1.36
CA VAL A 122 6.20 1.58 0.64
C VAL A 122 7.52 1.63 -0.14
N GLU A 123 8.62 1.19 0.47
CA GLU A 123 9.93 1.09 -0.16
C GLU A 123 9.89 0.16 -1.40
N TYR A 124 9.31 -1.03 -1.30
CA TYR A 124 9.12 -1.92 -2.45
C TYR A 124 8.35 -1.26 -3.60
N TYR A 125 7.31 -0.50 -3.30
CA TYR A 125 6.56 0.21 -4.33
C TYR A 125 7.34 1.36 -4.98
N LEU A 126 8.33 1.92 -4.28
CA LEU A 126 9.23 2.93 -4.83
C LEU A 126 10.31 2.33 -5.74
N GLU A 127 10.70 1.07 -5.50
CA GLU A 127 11.71 0.37 -6.30
C GLU A 127 11.15 -0.14 -7.65
N PHE A 128 9.85 -0.44 -7.73
CA PHE A 128 9.18 -0.90 -8.96
C PHE A 128 8.80 0.25 -9.90
#